data_2b3b2a3348f2dd36f76f47074f543ecb
#
_entry.id   2b3b2a3348f2dd36f76f47074f543ecb
#
_cell.length_a   1.000
_cell.length_b   1.000
_cell.length_c   1.000
_cell.angle_alpha   90.00
_cell.angle_beta   90.00
_cell.angle_gamma   90.00
#
_symmetry.space_group_name_H-M   'P 1'
#
loop_
_entity.id
_entity.type
_entity.pdbx_description
1 polymer ?
#
loop_
_entity_poly.entity_id
_entity_poly.type
_entity_poly.pdbx_seq_one_letter_code
_entity_poly.pdbx_strand_id
1 'polypeptide(L)'
;LVEVLTGVSEKLKDEKGNSRKPSSTSAMDNVAITADEQTNSLVITADQSVQEKLATVIARLDIRRAQVLVEAIIVEVQDGNGLNLGVQWANKNVGAQQFTNTGLPVFNAAQGVADYKKNGGITSANPAWDMFSAYNGMAAGFFNGDWGVLLTALASNNKNDILATPSIVTLDNKLASFNVGQDVPVLSGSQTTSGDNVFNTVERKTVGTKLKVTPQVNEGDAVLLEIEQEVSSVDSSSNSTLGPTFNTRTIQNAVLVKTGETVVLGGLLDDFSKEQVSKVPLLGDIPLVGQLFRYTSTERAKRNLMVFIRPTIIRDDDVYRSLSKEKYTRYRQEQQQRIDGKSKALVGSEDLPVLDENTFNSHTPAPSAR
;
A
#
# COMPACT_ATOMS: atom_id res chain seq x y z
N LEU A 1 -9.91 35.85 1.12
CA LEU A 1 -9.40 37.17 0.76
C LEU A 1 -10.26 38.25 1.44
N VAL A 2 -11.60 38.20 1.40
CA VAL A 2 -12.49 39.16 2.07
C VAL A 2 -12.21 39.24 3.56
N GLU A 3 -12.10 38.11 4.26
CA GLU A 3 -11.84 38.07 5.71
C GLU A 3 -10.51 38.73 6.08
N VAL A 4 -9.43 38.50 5.30
CA VAL A 4 -8.13 39.15 5.49
C VAL A 4 -8.24 40.66 5.24
N LEU A 5 -8.93 41.09 4.17
CA LEU A 5 -9.08 42.50 3.85
C LEU A 5 -9.93 43.24 4.87
N THR A 6 -10.97 42.61 5.41
CA THR A 6 -11.79 43.15 6.50
C THR A 6 -10.95 43.35 7.76
N GLY A 7 -10.16 42.38 8.16
CA GLY A 7 -9.23 42.49 9.29
C GLY A 7 -8.16 43.57 9.10
N VAL A 8 -7.67 43.77 7.87
CA VAL A 8 -6.72 44.87 7.54
C VAL A 8 -7.44 46.22 7.60
N SER A 9 -8.70 46.30 7.12
CA SER A 9 -9.46 47.56 7.15
C SER A 9 -9.80 48.03 8.57
N GLU A 10 -10.07 47.06 9.49
CA GLU A 10 -10.29 47.34 10.91
C GLU A 10 -9.03 47.91 11.57
N LYS A 11 -7.88 47.31 11.33
CA LYS A 11 -6.58 47.80 11.86
C LYS A 11 -6.18 49.17 11.31
N LEU A 12 -6.50 49.48 10.06
CA LEU A 12 -6.29 50.81 9.45
C LEU A 12 -7.18 51.90 10.06
N LYS A 13 -8.35 51.52 10.64
CA LYS A 13 -9.21 52.41 11.41
C LYS A 13 -8.62 52.75 12.78
N ASP A 14 -8.05 51.76 13.46
CA ASP A 14 -7.48 51.94 14.80
C ASP A 14 -6.21 52.84 14.79
N GLU A 15 -5.41 52.84 13.74
CA GLU A 15 -4.24 53.75 13.62
C GLU A 15 -4.62 55.24 13.47
N LYS A 16 -5.81 55.56 12.95
CA LYS A 16 -6.31 56.91 12.87
C LYS A 16 -7.02 57.38 14.15
N GLY A 17 -7.31 56.47 15.09
CA GLY A 17 -8.14 56.74 16.28
C GLY A 17 -7.46 57.41 17.47
N ASN A 18 -6.15 57.73 17.43
CA ASN A 18 -5.43 58.26 18.61
C ASN A 18 -5.30 59.78 18.66
N SER A 19 -6.19 60.55 18.08
CA SER A 19 -6.26 62.00 18.32
C SER A 19 -7.68 62.55 18.12
N ARG A 20 -8.29 62.90 19.26
CA ARG A 20 -9.49 63.76 19.45
C ARG A 20 -10.86 63.06 19.60
N LYS A 21 -11.51 63.51 20.69
CA LYS A 21 -12.85 63.20 21.17
C LYS A 21 -13.93 63.15 20.07
N PRO A 22 -14.98 62.32 20.23
CA PRO A 22 -16.05 62.22 19.28
C PRO A 22 -16.98 63.45 19.40
N SER A 23 -17.10 64.22 18.36
CA SER A 23 -18.24 65.13 18.15
C SER A 23 -18.95 64.72 16.86
N SER A 24 -20.14 64.23 17.06
CA SER A 24 -21.30 64.17 16.17
C SER A 24 -21.10 63.93 14.67
N THR A 25 -21.71 62.84 14.19
CA THR A 25 -22.25 62.64 12.85
C THR A 25 -21.26 62.76 11.68
N SER A 26 -20.58 61.70 11.41
CA SER A 26 -20.02 61.44 10.07
C SER A 26 -20.42 60.02 9.64
N ALA A 27 -21.41 59.95 8.77
CA ALA A 27 -21.90 58.73 8.14
C ALA A 27 -20.93 58.17 7.07
N MET A 28 -19.59 58.27 7.28
CA MET A 28 -18.59 57.94 6.25
C MET A 28 -17.50 56.99 6.70
N ASP A 29 -17.75 56.14 7.67
CA ASP A 29 -16.72 55.23 8.16
C ASP A 29 -17.02 53.72 7.90
N ASN A 30 -17.90 53.46 6.91
CA ASN A 30 -18.23 52.05 6.55
C ASN A 30 -17.40 51.57 5.39
N VAL A 31 -16.30 50.93 5.70
CA VAL A 31 -15.63 50.04 4.72
C VAL A 31 -16.47 48.78 4.60
N ALA A 32 -17.05 48.56 3.43
CA ALA A 32 -17.76 47.33 3.10
C ALA A 32 -16.98 46.60 2.01
N ILE A 33 -16.64 45.33 2.29
CA ILE A 33 -15.92 44.45 1.35
C ILE A 33 -16.81 43.23 1.15
N THR A 34 -17.24 43.00 -0.09
CA THR A 34 -18.08 41.86 -0.46
C THR A 34 -17.42 41.12 -1.65
N ALA A 35 -17.37 39.79 -1.60
CA ALA A 35 -16.97 39.01 -2.73
C ALA A 35 -18.17 38.50 -3.51
N ASP A 36 -18.10 38.56 -4.82
CA ASP A 36 -19.01 37.87 -5.72
C ASP A 36 -18.26 36.65 -6.28
N GLU A 37 -18.66 35.46 -5.81
CA GLU A 37 -18.04 34.20 -6.20
C GLU A 37 -18.33 33.83 -7.66
N GLN A 38 -19.46 34.30 -8.21
CA GLN A 38 -19.86 33.93 -9.58
C GLN A 38 -19.01 34.65 -10.63
N THR A 39 -18.71 35.94 -10.36
CA THR A 39 -17.90 36.77 -11.25
C THR A 39 -16.41 36.80 -10.84
N ASN A 40 -16.04 36.14 -9.73
CA ASN A 40 -14.70 36.19 -9.14
C ASN A 40 -14.21 37.62 -8.93
N SER A 41 -15.07 38.48 -8.43
CA SER A 41 -14.81 39.92 -8.23
C SER A 41 -15.00 40.34 -6.78
N LEU A 42 -14.32 41.42 -6.41
CA LEU A 42 -14.46 42.10 -5.11
C LEU A 42 -15.14 43.46 -5.29
N VAL A 43 -16.18 43.70 -4.54
CA VAL A 43 -16.84 45.02 -4.43
C VAL A 43 -16.35 45.66 -3.14
N ILE A 44 -15.67 46.78 -3.26
CA ILE A 44 -15.10 47.51 -2.12
C ILE A 44 -15.69 48.90 -2.10
N THR A 45 -16.37 49.23 -1.02
CA THR A 45 -16.87 50.57 -0.73
C THR A 45 -16.06 51.13 0.43
N ALA A 46 -15.21 52.13 0.16
CA ALA A 46 -14.33 52.73 1.16
C ALA A 46 -13.96 54.15 0.74
N ASP A 47 -13.37 54.93 1.67
CA ASP A 47 -12.79 56.23 1.39
C ASP A 47 -11.59 56.09 0.43
N GLN A 48 -11.33 57.04 -0.43
CA GLN A 48 -10.30 56.95 -1.49
C GLN A 48 -8.89 56.58 -0.94
N SER A 49 -8.50 57.14 0.18
CA SER A 49 -7.22 56.85 0.82
C SER A 49 -7.09 55.38 1.34
N VAL A 50 -8.22 54.77 1.73
CA VAL A 50 -8.30 53.37 2.17
C VAL A 50 -8.34 52.46 0.96
N GLN A 51 -9.05 52.87 -0.09
CA GLN A 51 -9.18 52.10 -1.34
C GLN A 51 -7.81 51.93 -2.03
N GLU A 52 -6.96 52.99 -2.09
CA GLU A 52 -5.59 52.90 -2.63
C GLU A 52 -4.72 51.94 -1.84
N LYS A 53 -4.80 51.96 -0.50
CA LYS A 53 -4.08 51.01 0.35
C LYS A 53 -4.57 49.59 0.16
N LEU A 54 -5.86 49.35 0.12
CA LEU A 54 -6.45 48.04 -0.14
C LEU A 54 -6.10 47.55 -1.54
N ALA A 55 -6.07 48.38 -2.57
CA ALA A 55 -5.65 48.03 -3.91
C ALA A 55 -4.18 47.54 -3.92
N THR A 56 -3.28 48.18 -3.15
CA THR A 56 -1.88 47.76 -3.02
C THR A 56 -1.78 46.39 -2.32
N VAL A 57 -2.60 46.15 -1.29
CA VAL A 57 -2.64 44.85 -0.57
C VAL A 57 -3.20 43.77 -1.49
N ILE A 58 -4.26 44.05 -2.22
CA ILE A 58 -4.88 43.12 -3.18
C ILE A 58 -3.87 42.73 -4.25
N ALA A 59 -3.16 43.67 -4.85
CA ALA A 59 -2.16 43.39 -5.87
C ALA A 59 -1.01 42.46 -5.37
N ARG A 60 -0.72 42.48 -4.07
CA ARG A 60 0.25 41.56 -3.44
C ARG A 60 -0.34 40.20 -3.11
N LEU A 61 -1.65 40.11 -2.88
CA LEU A 61 -2.36 38.87 -2.52
C LEU A 61 -2.90 38.13 -3.75
N ASP A 62 -3.19 38.84 -4.83
CA ASP A 62 -3.70 38.28 -6.09
C ASP A 62 -2.55 37.77 -6.96
N ILE A 63 -1.87 36.76 -6.43
CA ILE A 63 -0.83 36.04 -7.14
C ILE A 63 -1.32 34.63 -7.52
N ARG A 64 -0.90 34.15 -8.69
CA ARG A 64 -1.19 32.79 -9.10
C ARG A 64 -0.56 31.81 -8.12
N ARG A 65 -1.38 30.98 -7.46
CA ARG A 65 -0.88 29.96 -6.54
C ARG A 65 -0.12 28.89 -7.32
N ALA A 66 1.03 28.50 -6.79
CA ALA A 66 1.78 27.40 -7.33
C ALA A 66 1.00 26.08 -7.18
N GLN A 67 1.18 25.18 -8.12
CA GLN A 67 0.74 23.81 -8.00
C GLN A 67 1.93 22.94 -7.62
N VAL A 68 1.67 21.86 -6.89
CA VAL A 68 2.69 20.89 -6.52
C VAL A 68 2.25 19.51 -6.97
N LEU A 69 3.06 18.89 -7.82
CA LEU A 69 2.96 17.46 -8.10
C LEU A 69 3.70 16.72 -6.98
N VAL A 70 3.00 15.86 -6.28
CA VAL A 70 3.56 15.01 -5.24
C VAL A 70 3.54 13.56 -5.71
N GLU A 71 4.69 12.93 -5.72
CA GLU A 71 4.88 11.53 -6.11
C GLU A 71 5.44 10.78 -4.90
N ALA A 72 4.75 9.75 -4.46
CA ALA A 72 5.27 8.83 -3.47
C ALA A 72 5.76 7.55 -4.16
N ILE A 73 6.77 6.91 -3.60
CA ILE A 73 7.31 5.64 -4.06
C ILE A 73 7.39 4.72 -2.85
N ILE A 74 6.65 3.63 -2.91
CA ILE A 74 6.60 2.63 -1.85
C ILE A 74 7.18 1.35 -2.42
N VAL A 75 8.25 0.87 -1.81
CA VAL A 75 8.91 -0.38 -2.18
C VAL A 75 8.87 -1.29 -0.98
N GLU A 76 8.26 -2.46 -1.14
CA GLU A 76 8.30 -3.51 -0.14
C GLU A 76 8.78 -4.79 -0.79
N VAL A 77 9.81 -5.37 -0.21
CA VAL A 77 10.37 -6.66 -0.62
C VAL A 77 10.24 -7.62 0.55
N GLN A 78 9.57 -8.73 0.32
CA GLN A 78 9.43 -9.81 1.29
C GLN A 78 10.06 -11.08 0.73
N ASP A 79 11.00 -11.65 1.47
CA ASP A 79 11.68 -12.90 1.17
C ASP A 79 11.40 -13.88 2.32
N GLY A 80 10.76 -15.00 2.02
CA GLY A 80 10.48 -16.07 2.97
C GLY A 80 11.13 -17.38 2.51
N ASN A 81 12.00 -17.95 3.33
CA ASN A 81 12.64 -19.22 3.07
C ASN A 81 12.34 -20.20 4.21
N GLY A 82 11.82 -21.36 3.87
CA GLY A 82 11.57 -22.46 4.80
C GLY A 82 12.32 -23.72 4.40
N LEU A 83 12.92 -24.39 5.37
CA LEU A 83 13.56 -25.69 5.18
C LEU A 83 13.15 -26.61 6.33
N ASN A 84 12.49 -27.72 5.98
CA ASN A 84 12.08 -28.76 6.90
C ASN A 84 12.75 -30.06 6.51
N LEU A 85 13.51 -30.63 7.43
CA LEU A 85 14.19 -31.90 7.26
C LEU A 85 13.97 -32.79 8.48
N GLY A 86 13.57 -34.05 8.26
CA GLY A 86 13.33 -34.95 9.36
C GLY A 86 13.38 -36.42 8.96
N VAL A 87 13.79 -37.23 9.90
CA VAL A 87 13.74 -38.68 9.82
C VAL A 87 12.90 -39.22 10.96
N GLN A 88 11.94 -40.05 10.63
CA GLN A 88 11.06 -40.70 11.57
C GLN A 88 11.20 -42.21 11.38
N TRP A 89 11.06 -42.98 12.45
CA TRP A 89 11.05 -44.43 12.37
C TRP A 89 10.06 -45.02 13.36
N ALA A 90 9.60 -46.19 13.06
CA ALA A 90 8.72 -46.95 13.94
C ALA A 90 9.04 -48.45 13.81
N ASN A 91 9.00 -49.14 14.92
CA ASN A 91 9.06 -50.59 14.97
C ASN A 91 7.97 -51.10 15.93
N LYS A 92 7.23 -52.10 15.53
CA LYS A 92 6.08 -52.63 16.25
C LYS A 92 6.42 -53.12 17.66
N ASN A 93 7.65 -53.64 17.87
CA ASN A 93 8.07 -54.31 19.11
C ASN A 93 9.04 -53.42 19.93
N VAL A 94 9.71 -52.44 19.31
CA VAL A 94 10.80 -51.69 19.95
C VAL A 94 10.34 -50.28 20.31
N GLY A 95 9.45 -49.68 19.50
CA GLY A 95 8.98 -48.32 19.72
C GLY A 95 9.02 -47.46 18.46
N ALA A 96 8.80 -46.15 18.63
CA ALA A 96 8.76 -45.22 17.52
C ALA A 96 9.35 -43.86 17.89
N GLN A 97 9.91 -43.22 16.89
CA GLN A 97 10.26 -41.81 16.86
C GLN A 97 9.37 -41.15 15.81
N GLN A 98 8.42 -40.33 16.24
CA GLN A 98 7.52 -39.64 15.36
C GLN A 98 7.46 -38.14 15.73
N PHE A 99 7.48 -37.29 14.71
CA PHE A 99 7.31 -35.86 14.83
C PHE A 99 6.00 -35.47 14.15
N THR A 100 5.01 -35.04 14.93
CA THR A 100 3.66 -34.70 14.44
C THR A 100 3.63 -33.40 13.63
N ASN A 101 4.62 -32.53 13.82
CA ASN A 101 4.77 -31.25 13.11
C ASN A 101 5.38 -31.39 11.69
N THR A 102 5.67 -32.62 11.22
CA THR A 102 6.17 -32.88 9.87
C THR A 102 5.07 -32.85 8.80
N GLY A 103 3.80 -32.85 9.18
CA GLY A 103 2.67 -32.99 8.27
C GLY A 103 2.41 -34.44 7.81
N LEU A 104 3.39 -35.34 7.92
CA LEU A 104 3.28 -36.74 7.53
C LEU A 104 3.91 -37.65 8.60
N PRO A 105 3.15 -38.09 9.63
CA PRO A 105 3.63 -39.00 10.65
C PRO A 105 3.95 -40.40 10.08
N VAL A 106 5.01 -41.05 10.60
CA VAL A 106 5.46 -42.36 10.11
C VAL A 106 4.42 -43.45 10.24
N PHE A 107 3.57 -43.41 11.28
CA PHE A 107 2.50 -44.39 11.43
C PHE A 107 1.44 -44.29 10.34
N ASN A 108 1.06 -43.07 9.95
CA ASN A 108 0.10 -42.86 8.89
C ASN A 108 0.67 -43.27 7.53
N ALA A 109 1.96 -43.00 7.32
CA ALA A 109 2.68 -43.44 6.12
C ALA A 109 2.74 -44.97 6.05
N ALA A 110 3.07 -45.66 7.17
CA ALA A 110 3.13 -47.11 7.24
C ALA A 110 1.76 -47.74 6.96
N GLN A 111 0.67 -47.14 7.49
CA GLN A 111 -0.67 -47.62 7.23
C GLN A 111 -1.07 -47.43 5.76
N GLY A 112 -0.71 -46.31 5.12
CA GLY A 112 -0.95 -46.10 3.70
C GLY A 112 -0.28 -47.14 2.82
N VAL A 113 1.01 -47.48 3.14
CA VAL A 113 1.75 -48.53 2.42
C VAL A 113 1.16 -49.93 2.67
N ALA A 114 0.74 -50.24 3.89
CA ALA A 114 0.07 -51.50 4.20
C ALA A 114 -1.23 -51.70 3.42
N ASP A 115 -2.05 -50.65 3.36
CA ASP A 115 -3.30 -50.64 2.60
C ASP A 115 -3.07 -50.76 1.09
N TYR A 116 -2.04 -50.09 0.56
CA TYR A 116 -1.60 -50.24 -0.84
C TYR A 116 -1.25 -51.68 -1.17
N LYS A 117 -0.47 -52.34 -0.31
CA LYS A 117 -0.06 -53.78 -0.50
C LYS A 117 -1.28 -54.72 -0.42
N LYS A 118 -2.24 -54.42 0.46
CA LYS A 118 -3.45 -55.24 0.67
C LYS A 118 -4.43 -55.14 -0.47
N ASN A 119 -4.62 -53.96 -1.03
CA ASN A 119 -5.64 -53.65 -2.04
C ASN A 119 -5.12 -53.71 -3.48
N GLY A 120 -3.85 -54.08 -3.69
CA GLY A 120 -3.26 -54.25 -5.03
C GLY A 120 -3.11 -52.97 -5.85
N GLY A 121 -3.13 -51.82 -5.21
CA GLY A 121 -2.95 -50.53 -5.87
C GLY A 121 -3.59 -49.36 -5.13
N ILE A 122 -3.47 -48.18 -5.75
CA ILE A 122 -4.05 -46.94 -5.26
C ILE A 122 -5.55 -46.99 -5.51
N THR A 123 -6.35 -47.03 -4.47
CA THR A 123 -7.81 -46.86 -4.55
C THR A 123 -8.19 -45.51 -3.96
N SER A 124 -9.08 -44.77 -4.63
CA SER A 124 -9.58 -43.46 -4.21
C SER A 124 -10.30 -43.42 -2.84
N ALA A 125 -10.47 -44.59 -2.21
CA ALA A 125 -11.16 -44.72 -0.92
C ALA A 125 -10.21 -44.91 0.26
N ASN A 126 -8.86 -44.72 0.08
CA ASN A 126 -7.88 -44.94 1.14
C ASN A 126 -7.43 -43.62 1.79
N PRO A 127 -7.93 -43.25 2.99
CA PRO A 127 -7.60 -41.99 3.63
C PRO A 127 -6.10 -41.84 3.99
N ALA A 128 -5.37 -42.96 4.14
CA ALA A 128 -3.94 -42.89 4.43
C ALA A 128 -3.12 -42.52 3.16
N TRP A 129 -3.62 -42.88 1.97
CA TRP A 129 -2.98 -42.48 0.72
C TRP A 129 -3.24 -41.01 0.38
N ASP A 130 -4.43 -40.49 0.74
CA ASP A 130 -4.74 -39.08 0.56
C ASP A 130 -3.78 -38.17 1.34
N MET A 131 -3.25 -38.62 2.47
CA MET A 131 -2.21 -37.88 3.21
C MET A 131 -0.90 -37.77 2.43
N PHE A 132 -0.50 -38.80 1.68
CA PHE A 132 0.71 -38.73 0.82
C PHE A 132 0.47 -37.78 -0.35
N SER A 133 -0.73 -37.80 -0.93
CA SER A 133 -1.07 -36.91 -2.06
C SER A 133 -1.18 -35.45 -1.64
N ALA A 134 -1.55 -35.17 -0.39
CA ALA A 134 -1.64 -33.83 0.18
C ALA A 134 -0.28 -33.31 0.71
N TYR A 135 0.74 -34.15 0.82
CA TYR A 135 2.03 -33.75 1.31
C TYR A 135 2.84 -33.00 0.24
N ASN A 136 3.20 -31.77 0.56
CA ASN A 136 4.10 -30.98 -0.27
C ASN A 136 5.54 -31.24 0.13
N GLY A 137 6.38 -31.62 -0.83
CA GLY A 137 7.80 -31.90 -0.60
C GLY A 137 8.20 -33.33 -1.01
N MET A 138 9.37 -33.75 -0.58
CA MET A 138 9.86 -35.09 -0.79
C MET A 138 9.64 -35.94 0.46
N ALA A 139 8.94 -37.05 0.31
CA ALA A 139 8.84 -38.09 1.33
C ALA A 139 9.33 -39.39 0.77
N ALA A 140 10.32 -40.01 1.44
CA ALA A 140 10.86 -41.31 1.08
C ALA A 140 10.76 -42.26 2.28
N GLY A 141 10.09 -43.39 2.11
CA GLY A 141 9.85 -44.33 3.18
C GLY A 141 10.35 -45.74 2.81
N PHE A 142 10.87 -46.47 3.80
CA PHE A 142 11.17 -47.87 3.74
C PHE A 142 10.31 -48.60 4.79
N PHE A 143 9.48 -49.51 4.34
CA PHE A 143 8.57 -50.27 5.20
C PHE A 143 8.75 -51.77 4.90
N ASN A 144 9.28 -52.49 5.88
CA ASN A 144 9.49 -53.93 5.74
C ASN A 144 9.20 -54.64 7.05
N GLY A 145 8.19 -55.52 7.05
CA GLY A 145 7.73 -56.21 8.23
C GLY A 145 7.30 -55.28 9.34
N ASP A 146 7.96 -55.34 10.48
CA ASP A 146 7.69 -54.53 11.66
C ASP A 146 8.42 -53.18 11.66
N TRP A 147 9.25 -52.89 10.65
CA TRP A 147 10.03 -51.66 10.55
C TRP A 147 9.46 -50.69 9.53
N GLY A 148 9.38 -49.44 9.94
CA GLY A 148 9.08 -48.29 9.07
C GLY A 148 10.07 -47.16 9.31
N VAL A 149 10.66 -46.65 8.25
CA VAL A 149 11.50 -45.43 8.27
C VAL A 149 10.96 -44.46 7.23
N LEU A 150 10.77 -43.19 7.60
CA LEU A 150 10.28 -42.15 6.74
C LEU A 150 11.21 -40.93 6.81
N LEU A 151 11.77 -40.58 5.67
CA LEU A 151 12.49 -39.31 5.46
C LEU A 151 11.55 -38.30 4.83
N THR A 152 11.47 -37.11 5.42
CA THR A 152 10.73 -35.99 4.88
C THR A 152 11.64 -34.79 4.63
N ALA A 153 11.51 -34.16 3.47
CA ALA A 153 12.24 -32.97 3.10
C ALA A 153 11.32 -32.00 2.34
N LEU A 154 11.28 -30.76 2.80
CA LEU A 154 10.52 -29.69 2.17
C LEU A 154 11.35 -28.40 2.20
N ALA A 155 11.56 -27.81 1.04
CA ALA A 155 12.09 -26.46 0.90
C ALA A 155 11.00 -25.57 0.30
N SER A 156 10.76 -24.42 0.91
CA SER A 156 9.83 -23.41 0.42
C SER A 156 10.54 -22.08 0.26
N ASN A 157 10.21 -21.36 -0.81
CA ASN A 157 10.72 -20.02 -1.06
C ASN A 157 9.55 -19.17 -1.54
N ASN A 158 9.23 -18.13 -0.80
CA ASN A 158 8.18 -17.19 -1.11
C ASN A 158 8.79 -15.79 -1.28
N LYS A 159 8.62 -15.22 -2.46
CA LYS A 159 9.02 -13.83 -2.73
C LYS A 159 7.79 -13.02 -3.08
N ASN A 160 7.68 -11.85 -2.48
CA ASN A 160 6.62 -10.90 -2.77
C ASN A 160 7.21 -9.49 -2.82
N ASP A 161 7.14 -8.88 -3.99
CA ASP A 161 7.64 -7.54 -4.24
C ASP A 161 6.46 -6.62 -4.55
N ILE A 162 6.34 -5.54 -3.79
CA ILE A 162 5.31 -4.52 -3.98
C ILE A 162 6.01 -3.22 -4.35
N LEU A 163 5.64 -2.67 -5.49
CA LEU A 163 6.02 -1.33 -5.91
C LEU A 163 4.75 -0.53 -6.18
N ALA A 164 4.53 0.54 -5.43
CA ALA A 164 3.42 1.45 -5.64
C ALA A 164 3.93 2.89 -5.79
N THR A 165 3.47 3.59 -6.82
CA THR A 165 3.88 4.95 -7.13
C THR A 165 2.67 5.88 -7.27
N PRO A 166 1.90 6.14 -6.19
CA PRO A 166 0.79 7.07 -6.24
C PRO A 166 1.30 8.49 -6.50
N SER A 167 0.56 9.27 -7.29
CA SER A 167 0.90 10.64 -7.60
C SER A 167 -0.34 11.51 -7.68
N ILE A 168 -0.25 12.73 -7.18
CA ILE A 168 -1.34 13.70 -7.16
C ILE A 168 -0.82 15.11 -7.35
N VAL A 169 -1.58 15.95 -8.05
CA VAL A 169 -1.32 17.38 -8.19
C VAL A 169 -2.31 18.14 -7.32
N THR A 170 -1.82 19.10 -6.55
CA THR A 170 -2.65 19.97 -5.74
C THR A 170 -2.13 21.40 -5.72
N LEU A 171 -3.00 22.35 -5.37
CA LEU A 171 -2.62 23.73 -5.13
C LEU A 171 -1.86 23.86 -3.80
N ASP A 172 -1.00 24.88 -3.72
CA ASP A 172 -0.35 25.29 -2.48
C ASP A 172 -1.36 25.50 -1.34
N ASN A 173 -1.04 25.01 -0.14
CA ASN A 173 -1.88 25.07 1.07
C ASN A 173 -3.28 24.42 0.90
N LYS A 174 -3.43 23.41 0.03
CA LYS A 174 -4.68 22.70 -0.15
C LYS A 174 -4.51 21.19 0.03
N LEU A 175 -5.33 20.61 0.91
CA LEU A 175 -5.40 19.17 1.10
C LEU A 175 -5.88 18.49 -0.20
N ALA A 176 -5.15 17.48 -0.64
CA ALA A 176 -5.56 16.58 -1.69
C ALA A 176 -5.49 15.13 -1.21
N SER A 177 -6.40 14.30 -1.70
CA SER A 177 -6.48 12.89 -1.37
C SER A 177 -6.61 12.05 -2.64
N PHE A 178 -5.83 10.97 -2.69
CA PHE A 178 -5.87 9.95 -3.72
C PHE A 178 -6.13 8.60 -3.05
N ASN A 179 -7.17 7.89 -3.48
CA ASN A 179 -7.56 6.60 -2.92
C ASN A 179 -7.88 5.62 -4.05
N VAL A 180 -7.13 4.53 -4.13
CA VAL A 180 -7.34 3.44 -5.09
C VAL A 180 -7.30 2.13 -4.35
N GLY A 181 -8.40 1.36 -4.43
CA GLY A 181 -8.52 0.11 -3.70
C GLY A 181 -9.78 -0.64 -4.07
N GLN A 182 -10.06 -1.67 -3.28
CA GLN A 182 -11.26 -2.48 -3.37
C GLN A 182 -11.97 -2.54 -2.01
N ASP A 183 -13.28 -2.65 -2.03
CA ASP A 183 -14.06 -2.83 -0.80
C ASP A 183 -14.19 -4.31 -0.47
N VAL A 184 -13.68 -4.69 0.69
CA VAL A 184 -13.70 -6.06 1.19
C VAL A 184 -14.79 -6.19 2.25
N PRO A 185 -15.71 -7.14 2.11
CA PRO A 185 -16.73 -7.38 3.11
C PRO A 185 -16.11 -8.02 4.36
N VAL A 186 -16.43 -7.47 5.53
CA VAL A 186 -16.00 -7.95 6.84
C VAL A 186 -17.25 -8.23 7.69
N LEU A 187 -17.29 -9.38 8.32
CA LEU A 187 -18.38 -9.72 9.22
C LEU A 187 -18.23 -8.89 10.51
N SER A 188 -19.14 -7.96 10.75
CA SER A 188 -19.13 -7.12 11.96
C SER A 188 -20.03 -7.65 13.07
N GLY A 189 -20.95 -8.55 12.77
CA GLY A 189 -21.80 -9.19 13.77
C GLY A 189 -22.58 -10.37 13.20
N SER A 190 -22.85 -11.34 14.06
CA SER A 190 -23.75 -12.46 13.77
C SER A 190 -24.73 -12.60 14.94
N GLN A 191 -26.02 -12.55 14.64
CA GLN A 191 -27.09 -12.76 15.63
C GLN A 191 -27.90 -13.98 15.24
N THR A 192 -28.04 -14.93 16.17
CA THR A 192 -28.92 -16.10 16.01
C THR A 192 -30.21 -15.83 16.75
N THR A 193 -31.32 -15.85 16.05
CA THR A 193 -32.66 -15.71 16.62
C THR A 193 -33.17 -17.05 17.10
N SER A 194 -34.11 -17.06 18.06
CA SER A 194 -34.71 -18.29 18.66
C SER A 194 -35.33 -19.28 17.65
N GLY A 195 -35.32 -18.99 16.36
CA GLY A 195 -35.79 -19.87 15.27
C GLY A 195 -34.66 -20.38 14.38
N ASP A 196 -33.42 -20.41 14.84
CA ASP A 196 -32.20 -20.87 14.10
C ASP A 196 -31.87 -20.08 12.83
N ASN A 197 -32.45 -18.87 12.69
CA ASN A 197 -32.07 -17.94 11.63
C ASN A 197 -30.85 -17.09 12.04
N VAL A 198 -29.80 -17.18 11.24
CA VAL A 198 -28.56 -16.42 11.44
C VAL A 198 -28.61 -15.16 10.59
N PHE A 199 -28.58 -14.00 11.24
CA PHE A 199 -28.44 -12.69 10.57
C PHE A 199 -27.00 -12.23 10.68
N ASN A 200 -26.32 -12.10 9.53
CA ASN A 200 -24.96 -11.60 9.46
C ASN A 200 -24.97 -10.14 9.05
N THR A 201 -24.34 -9.28 9.86
CA THR A 201 -24.09 -7.89 9.52
C THR A 201 -22.72 -7.79 8.88
N VAL A 202 -22.66 -7.24 7.67
CA VAL A 202 -21.44 -7.11 6.88
C VAL A 202 -21.09 -5.64 6.77
N GLU A 203 -19.88 -5.27 7.18
CA GLU A 203 -19.26 -3.96 6.96
C GLU A 203 -18.28 -4.06 5.79
N ARG A 204 -18.17 -3.00 4.98
CA ARG A 204 -17.21 -2.93 3.88
C ARG A 204 -16.02 -2.08 4.30
N LYS A 205 -14.82 -2.66 4.22
CA LYS A 205 -13.56 -1.97 4.49
C LYS A 205 -12.79 -1.79 3.19
N THR A 206 -12.49 -0.53 2.85
CA THR A 206 -11.68 -0.22 1.66
C THR A 206 -10.22 -0.58 1.91
N VAL A 207 -9.67 -1.40 1.04
CA VAL A 207 -8.30 -1.91 1.08
C VAL A 207 -7.58 -1.51 -0.20
N GLY A 208 -6.41 -0.88 -0.07
CA GLY A 208 -5.65 -0.39 -1.21
C GLY A 208 -4.63 0.67 -0.81
N THR A 209 -4.34 1.58 -1.73
CA THR A 209 -3.39 2.68 -1.53
C THR A 209 -4.14 3.99 -1.35
N LYS A 210 -3.91 4.66 -0.22
CA LYS A 210 -4.43 5.99 0.10
C LYS A 210 -3.26 6.94 0.31
N LEU A 211 -3.32 8.11 -0.30
CA LEU A 211 -2.36 9.20 -0.11
C LEU A 211 -3.15 10.48 0.15
N LYS A 212 -2.89 11.12 1.28
CA LYS A 212 -3.33 12.47 1.58
C LYS A 212 -2.11 13.36 1.73
N VAL A 213 -2.14 14.53 1.14
CA VAL A 213 -1.02 15.45 1.17
C VAL A 213 -1.50 16.90 1.20
N THR A 214 -0.84 17.70 2.03
CA THR A 214 -0.99 19.16 2.05
C THR A 214 0.40 19.76 1.83
N PRO A 215 0.69 20.29 0.64
CA PRO A 215 1.93 20.97 0.37
C PRO A 215 1.84 22.43 0.80
N GLN A 216 2.94 22.97 1.30
CA GLN A 216 3.14 24.39 1.55
C GLN A 216 4.45 24.82 0.88
N VAL A 217 4.36 25.69 -0.11
CA VAL A 217 5.51 26.20 -0.85
C VAL A 217 6.10 27.38 -0.11
N ASN A 218 7.39 27.28 0.27
CA ASN A 218 8.12 28.39 0.89
C ASN A 218 8.77 29.29 -0.17
N GLU A 219 9.19 30.49 0.25
CA GLU A 219 10.07 31.33 -0.58
C GLU A 219 11.36 30.57 -0.88
N GLY A 220 11.62 30.31 -2.16
CA GLY A 220 12.65 29.38 -2.65
C GLY A 220 12.01 28.13 -3.25
N ASP A 221 12.79 27.10 -3.47
CA ASP A 221 12.34 25.87 -4.16
C ASP A 221 12.05 24.73 -3.17
N ALA A 222 11.75 25.03 -1.90
CA ALA A 222 11.45 24.05 -0.88
C ALA A 222 9.93 23.97 -0.63
N VAL A 223 9.44 22.75 -0.44
CA VAL A 223 8.05 22.43 -0.13
C VAL A 223 7.98 21.72 1.21
N LEU A 224 7.22 22.27 2.16
CA LEU A 224 6.81 21.56 3.35
C LEU A 224 5.63 20.68 2.98
N LEU A 225 5.75 19.39 3.21
CA LEU A 225 4.73 18.39 2.91
C LEU A 225 4.21 17.79 4.21
N GLU A 226 2.94 17.97 4.50
CA GLU A 226 2.21 17.13 5.44
C GLU A 226 1.62 15.94 4.69
N ILE A 227 1.98 14.72 5.12
CA ILE A 227 1.66 13.49 4.39
C ILE A 227 1.03 12.49 5.33
N GLU A 228 -0.08 11.92 4.88
CA GLU A 228 -0.69 10.72 5.45
C GLU A 228 -0.80 9.68 4.35
N GLN A 229 -0.05 8.58 4.48
CA GLN A 229 -0.06 7.51 3.52
C GLN A 229 -0.44 6.19 4.17
N GLU A 230 -1.38 5.47 3.56
CA GLU A 230 -1.81 4.13 3.95
C GLU A 230 -1.72 3.19 2.76
N VAL A 231 -1.10 2.03 2.95
CA VAL A 231 -1.14 0.92 2.01
C VAL A 231 -1.68 -0.29 2.75
N SER A 232 -2.79 -0.81 2.28
CA SER A 232 -3.42 -1.98 2.86
C SER A 232 -3.62 -3.07 1.81
N SER A 233 -3.50 -4.33 2.24
CA SER A 233 -3.71 -5.51 1.41
C SER A 233 -4.41 -6.59 2.20
N VAL A 234 -5.17 -7.44 1.49
CA VAL A 234 -5.82 -8.61 2.10
C VAL A 234 -4.84 -9.76 2.09
N ASP A 235 -4.70 -10.44 3.22
CA ASP A 235 -3.96 -11.68 3.30
C ASP A 235 -4.83 -12.83 2.80
N SER A 236 -4.42 -13.45 1.69
CA SER A 236 -5.16 -14.56 1.07
C SER A 236 -5.07 -15.88 1.86
N SER A 237 -4.16 -15.98 2.82
CA SER A 237 -3.95 -17.17 3.66
C SER A 237 -4.90 -17.26 4.87
N SER A 238 -5.70 -16.21 5.11
CA SER A 238 -6.58 -16.17 6.28
C SER A 238 -7.76 -17.12 6.13
N ASN A 239 -7.90 -18.07 7.05
CA ASN A 239 -9.02 -18.98 7.15
C ASN A 239 -10.32 -18.23 7.47
N SER A 240 -11.33 -18.43 6.64
CA SER A 240 -12.54 -17.65 6.50
C SER A 240 -13.54 -17.65 7.66
N THR A 241 -13.27 -18.33 8.77
CA THR A 241 -14.26 -18.43 9.88
C THR A 241 -14.40 -17.11 10.66
N LEU A 242 -13.35 -16.30 10.73
CA LEU A 242 -13.34 -15.02 11.46
C LEU A 242 -13.26 -13.79 10.53
N GLY A 243 -13.24 -14.01 9.23
CA GLY A 243 -13.08 -12.96 8.22
C GLY A 243 -11.64 -12.78 7.71
N PRO A 244 -11.43 -11.89 6.73
CA PRO A 244 -10.13 -11.65 6.13
C PRO A 244 -9.17 -10.93 7.08
N THR A 245 -7.89 -11.26 7.00
CA THR A 245 -6.82 -10.52 7.68
C THR A 245 -6.30 -9.41 6.78
N PHE A 246 -6.03 -8.24 7.34
CA PHE A 246 -5.53 -7.08 6.61
C PHE A 246 -4.10 -6.76 7.04
N ASN A 247 -3.22 -6.61 6.07
CA ASN A 247 -1.90 -6.07 6.27
C ASN A 247 -1.96 -4.56 5.96
N THR A 248 -1.76 -3.71 6.97
CA THR A 248 -1.84 -2.26 6.83
C THR A 248 -0.50 -1.61 7.20
N ARG A 249 -0.07 -0.66 6.39
CA ARG A 249 1.13 0.14 6.57
C ARG A 249 0.73 1.60 6.50
N THR A 250 0.93 2.34 7.58
CA THR A 250 0.55 3.75 7.67
C THR A 250 1.78 4.58 8.03
N ILE A 251 1.98 5.66 7.32
CA ILE A 251 3.03 6.64 7.58
C ILE A 251 2.37 8.01 7.63
N GLN A 252 2.62 8.75 8.73
CA GLN A 252 2.22 10.14 8.89
C GLN A 252 3.46 10.93 9.21
N ASN A 253 3.76 11.94 8.40
CA ASN A 253 4.96 12.74 8.56
C ASN A 253 4.79 14.15 8.00
N ALA A 254 5.60 15.09 8.52
CA ALA A 254 5.78 16.42 7.97
C ALA A 254 7.26 16.60 7.61
N VAL A 255 7.57 16.91 6.35
CA VAL A 255 8.92 16.95 5.84
C VAL A 255 9.12 18.13 4.89
N LEU A 256 10.28 18.78 4.98
CA LEU A 256 10.68 19.83 4.07
C LEU A 256 11.61 19.26 2.98
N VAL A 257 11.20 19.38 1.72
CA VAL A 257 11.90 18.80 0.56
C VAL A 257 12.06 19.85 -0.53
N LYS A 258 13.19 19.88 -1.19
CA LYS A 258 13.37 20.73 -2.38
C LYS A 258 12.66 20.15 -3.58
N THR A 259 12.20 21.02 -4.47
CA THR A 259 11.52 20.62 -5.70
C THR A 259 12.39 19.69 -6.55
N GLY A 260 11.81 18.56 -6.99
CA GLY A 260 12.49 17.56 -7.81
C GLY A 260 13.40 16.59 -7.05
N GLU A 261 13.72 16.84 -5.77
CA GLU A 261 14.51 15.93 -4.95
C GLU A 261 13.65 14.80 -4.37
N THR A 262 14.23 13.61 -4.28
CA THR A 262 13.60 12.46 -3.65
C THR A 262 14.15 12.26 -2.24
N VAL A 263 13.27 12.22 -1.26
CA VAL A 263 13.62 12.05 0.16
C VAL A 263 13.00 10.76 0.70
N VAL A 264 13.69 10.09 1.61
CA VAL A 264 13.18 8.94 2.36
C VAL A 264 12.28 9.46 3.49
N LEU A 265 11.01 9.06 3.50
CA LEU A 265 10.09 9.35 4.60
C LEU A 265 10.28 8.41 5.78
N GLY A 266 10.64 7.18 5.51
CA GLY A 266 10.84 6.14 6.49
C GLY A 266 10.95 4.76 5.87
N GLY A 267 11.21 3.78 6.70
CA GLY A 267 11.32 2.40 6.26
C GLY A 267 11.35 1.44 7.43
N LEU A 268 11.23 0.16 7.12
CA LEU A 268 11.32 -0.95 8.05
C LEU A 268 12.23 -2.01 7.43
N LEU A 269 13.22 -2.44 8.17
CA LEU A 269 14.01 -3.63 7.86
C LEU A 269 13.76 -4.64 8.99
N ASP A 270 13.11 -5.74 8.66
CA ASP A 270 12.78 -6.81 9.59
C ASP A 270 13.41 -8.11 9.10
N ASP A 271 14.18 -8.77 9.94
CA ASP A 271 14.82 -10.05 9.67
C ASP A 271 14.44 -11.03 10.78
N PHE A 272 13.53 -11.93 10.45
CA PHE A 272 13.00 -12.94 11.36
C PHE A 272 13.64 -14.29 11.01
N SER A 273 14.23 -14.94 12.01
CA SER A 273 14.76 -16.29 11.87
C SER A 273 14.26 -17.15 13.03
N LYS A 274 13.57 -18.23 12.68
CA LYS A 274 13.08 -19.21 13.64
C LYS A 274 13.68 -20.57 13.28
N GLU A 275 14.32 -21.19 14.24
CA GLU A 275 14.81 -22.57 14.13
C GLU A 275 14.16 -23.40 15.23
N GLN A 276 13.52 -24.48 14.83
CA GLN A 276 12.89 -25.44 15.73
C GLN A 276 13.54 -26.81 15.50
N VAL A 277 14.19 -27.31 16.55
CA VAL A 277 14.80 -28.64 16.54
C VAL A 277 14.04 -29.52 17.52
N SER A 278 13.45 -30.59 17.02
CA SER A 278 12.85 -31.66 17.81
C SER A 278 13.73 -32.88 17.71
N LYS A 279 14.25 -33.37 18.83
CA LYS A 279 15.22 -34.48 18.83
C LYS A 279 14.94 -35.48 19.96
N VAL A 280 15.37 -36.70 19.77
CA VAL A 280 15.42 -37.68 20.84
C VAL A 280 16.60 -37.33 21.75
N PRO A 281 16.40 -37.17 23.07
CA PRO A 281 17.48 -36.89 24.00
C PRO A 281 18.60 -37.92 23.89
N LEU A 282 19.85 -37.48 24.00
CA LEU A 282 21.07 -38.26 23.87
C LEU A 282 21.36 -38.76 22.43
N LEU A 283 20.41 -39.38 21.75
CA LEU A 283 20.62 -39.93 20.39
C LEU A 283 20.75 -38.84 19.32
N GLY A 284 19.92 -37.77 19.46
CA GLY A 284 19.97 -36.64 18.56
C GLY A 284 21.21 -35.76 18.67
N ASP A 285 22.01 -35.94 19.71
CA ASP A 285 23.22 -35.16 19.96
C ASP A 285 24.52 -35.87 19.46
N ILE A 286 24.43 -37.10 18.99
CA ILE A 286 25.56 -37.84 18.47
C ILE A 286 26.06 -37.23 17.15
N PRO A 287 27.34 -36.87 17.04
CA PRO A 287 27.87 -36.33 15.79
C PRO A 287 27.72 -37.34 14.65
N LEU A 288 27.38 -36.87 13.45
CA LEU A 288 27.15 -37.65 12.21
C LEU A 288 25.82 -38.44 12.23
N VAL A 289 25.52 -39.23 13.26
CA VAL A 289 24.36 -40.12 13.35
C VAL A 289 23.12 -39.40 13.93
N GLY A 290 23.32 -38.36 14.75
CA GLY A 290 22.25 -37.68 15.44
C GLY A 290 21.22 -37.02 14.52
N GLN A 291 21.58 -36.78 13.25
CA GLN A 291 20.62 -36.27 12.26
C GLN A 291 19.48 -37.25 11.96
N LEU A 292 19.69 -38.55 12.14
CA LEU A 292 18.65 -39.57 11.98
C LEU A 292 17.64 -39.57 13.13
N PHE A 293 17.94 -38.87 14.24
CA PHE A 293 17.12 -38.83 15.46
C PHE A 293 16.58 -37.41 15.75
N ARG A 294 16.56 -36.55 14.75
CA ARG A 294 16.03 -35.18 14.88
C ARG A 294 15.21 -34.75 13.67
N TYR A 295 14.33 -33.79 13.94
CA TYR A 295 13.61 -33.01 12.94
C TYR A 295 14.02 -31.57 13.11
N THR A 296 14.43 -30.93 12.03
CA THR A 296 14.80 -29.52 12.00
C THR A 296 13.87 -28.77 11.06
N SER A 297 13.26 -27.72 11.56
CA SER A 297 12.45 -26.77 10.80
C SER A 297 13.09 -25.40 10.94
N THR A 298 13.54 -24.84 9.83
CA THR A 298 14.10 -23.49 9.78
C THR A 298 13.18 -22.62 8.93
N GLU A 299 12.77 -21.49 9.49
CA GLU A 299 11.98 -20.48 8.82
C GLU A 299 12.72 -19.15 8.90
N ARG A 300 12.96 -18.51 7.77
CA ARG A 300 13.53 -17.17 7.68
C ARG A 300 12.60 -16.30 6.88
N ALA A 301 12.28 -15.13 7.41
CA ALA A 301 11.49 -14.13 6.72
C ALA A 301 12.21 -12.78 6.80
N LYS A 302 12.47 -12.18 5.66
CA LYS A 302 13.01 -10.82 5.56
C LYS A 302 11.96 -9.93 4.95
N ARG A 303 11.75 -8.79 5.58
CA ARG A 303 10.86 -7.74 5.07
C ARG A 303 11.62 -6.43 5.04
N ASN A 304 11.66 -5.80 3.88
CA ASN A 304 12.25 -4.49 3.67
C ASN A 304 11.18 -3.57 3.08
N LEU A 305 10.77 -2.57 3.83
CA LEU A 305 9.82 -1.54 3.41
C LEU A 305 10.56 -0.20 3.38
N MET A 306 10.49 0.50 2.24
CA MET A 306 11.02 1.85 2.09
C MET A 306 9.98 2.74 1.43
N VAL A 307 9.83 3.95 1.95
CA VAL A 307 8.91 4.96 1.42
C VAL A 307 9.66 6.23 1.11
N PHE A 308 9.52 6.68 -0.12
CA PHE A 308 10.13 7.88 -0.64
C PHE A 308 9.06 8.86 -1.10
N ILE A 309 9.39 10.15 -1.11
CA ILE A 309 8.54 11.18 -1.67
C ILE A 309 9.35 12.16 -2.50
N ARG A 310 8.73 12.67 -3.56
CA ARG A 310 9.29 13.66 -4.48
C ARG A 310 8.24 14.72 -4.78
N PRO A 311 8.36 15.94 -4.28
CA PRO A 311 7.56 17.08 -4.73
C PRO A 311 8.16 17.72 -5.96
N THR A 312 7.32 18.24 -6.85
CA THR A 312 7.72 19.08 -7.98
C THR A 312 6.80 20.28 -8.05
N ILE A 313 7.36 21.49 -7.87
CA ILE A 313 6.62 22.74 -7.97
C ILE A 313 6.36 23.05 -9.44
N ILE A 314 5.11 23.34 -9.77
CA ILE A 314 4.65 23.72 -11.10
C ILE A 314 4.21 25.18 -11.04
N ARG A 315 5.03 26.09 -11.60
CA ARG A 315 4.74 27.52 -11.70
C ARG A 315 4.21 27.91 -13.08
N ASP A 316 4.68 27.20 -14.12
CA ASP A 316 4.39 27.48 -15.51
C ASP A 316 3.60 26.34 -16.17
N ASP A 317 2.74 26.70 -17.12
CA ASP A 317 1.95 25.75 -17.87
C ASP A 317 2.79 24.83 -18.76
N ASP A 318 3.96 25.28 -19.20
CA ASP A 318 4.88 24.48 -20.01
C ASP A 318 5.49 23.32 -19.21
N VAL A 319 5.83 23.56 -17.92
CA VAL A 319 6.30 22.52 -17.01
C VAL A 319 5.19 21.49 -16.76
N TYR A 320 3.95 21.95 -16.57
CA TYR A 320 2.80 21.07 -16.41
C TYR A 320 2.59 20.17 -17.62
N ARG A 321 2.64 20.76 -18.84
CA ARG A 321 2.49 20.00 -20.10
C ARG A 321 3.61 18.98 -20.29
N SER A 322 4.85 19.34 -19.99
CA SER A 322 6.00 18.45 -20.14
C SER A 322 5.89 17.24 -19.20
N LEU A 323 5.56 17.47 -17.91
CA LEU A 323 5.36 16.40 -16.91
C LEU A 323 4.18 15.49 -17.28
N SER A 324 3.07 16.08 -17.72
CA SER A 324 1.90 15.32 -18.14
C SER A 324 2.20 14.46 -19.37
N LYS A 325 2.92 15.01 -20.35
CA LYS A 325 3.34 14.29 -21.55
C LYS A 325 4.31 13.15 -21.21
N GLU A 326 5.28 13.39 -20.32
CA GLU A 326 6.22 12.35 -19.88
C GLU A 326 5.49 11.17 -19.22
N LYS A 327 4.57 11.45 -18.28
CA LYS A 327 3.77 10.41 -17.62
C LYS A 327 2.89 9.65 -18.59
N TYR A 328 2.20 10.36 -19.48
CA TYR A 328 1.38 9.75 -20.51
C TYR A 328 2.18 8.81 -21.42
N THR A 329 3.35 9.26 -21.86
CA THR A 329 4.23 8.47 -22.71
C THR A 329 4.75 7.22 -21.99
N ARG A 330 5.09 7.34 -20.71
CA ARG A 330 5.51 6.20 -19.88
C ARG A 330 4.39 5.16 -19.75
N TYR A 331 3.17 5.59 -19.40
CA TYR A 331 2.03 4.67 -19.31
C TYR A 331 1.72 3.98 -20.63
N ARG A 332 1.81 4.71 -21.72
CA ARG A 332 1.63 4.14 -23.06
C ARG A 332 2.70 3.09 -23.38
N GLN A 333 3.96 3.37 -23.05
CA GLN A 333 5.04 2.40 -23.24
C GLN A 333 4.85 1.14 -22.39
N GLU A 334 4.42 1.28 -21.14
CA GLU A 334 4.10 0.14 -20.29
C GLU A 334 2.92 -0.69 -20.84
N GLN A 335 1.89 -0.05 -21.38
CA GLN A 335 0.80 -0.74 -22.05
C GLN A 335 1.28 -1.51 -23.28
N GLN A 336 2.12 -0.89 -24.10
CA GLN A 336 2.70 -1.51 -25.28
C GLN A 336 3.56 -2.73 -24.91
N GLN A 337 4.42 -2.62 -23.91
CA GLN A 337 5.25 -3.73 -23.41
C GLN A 337 4.42 -4.91 -22.90
N ARG A 338 3.29 -4.62 -22.23
CA ARG A 338 2.36 -5.67 -21.78
C ARG A 338 1.69 -6.38 -22.93
N ILE A 339 1.33 -5.67 -24.00
CA ILE A 339 0.75 -6.24 -25.22
C ILE A 339 1.79 -7.11 -25.92
N ASP A 340 3.00 -6.59 -26.12
CA ASP A 340 4.09 -7.32 -26.77
C ASP A 340 4.51 -8.58 -25.98
N GLY A 341 4.50 -8.49 -24.63
CA GLY A 341 4.76 -9.62 -23.74
C GLY A 341 3.67 -10.71 -23.80
N LYS A 342 2.41 -10.33 -23.89
CA LYS A 342 1.27 -11.26 -24.00
C LYS A 342 1.13 -11.87 -25.40
N SER A 343 1.47 -11.15 -26.46
CA SER A 343 1.46 -11.63 -27.85
C SER A 343 2.38 -12.83 -28.06
N LYS A 344 3.41 -13.00 -27.22
CA LYS A 344 4.29 -14.19 -27.24
C LYS A 344 3.72 -15.41 -26.52
N ALA A 345 2.71 -15.25 -25.67
CA ALA A 345 2.24 -16.32 -24.77
C ALA A 345 0.86 -16.89 -25.13
N LEU A 346 0.00 -16.18 -25.89
CA LEU A 346 -1.38 -16.61 -26.14
C LEU A 346 -1.84 -16.15 -27.55
N VAL A 347 -2.22 -17.12 -28.37
CA VAL A 347 -2.98 -16.92 -29.60
C VAL A 347 -4.39 -16.49 -29.22
N GLY A 348 -4.73 -15.20 -29.39
CA GLY A 348 -6.06 -14.65 -29.10
C GLY A 348 -6.02 -13.34 -28.32
N SER A 349 -5.10 -12.42 -28.61
CA SER A 349 -5.16 -11.07 -28.05
C SER A 349 -6.22 -10.25 -28.78
N GLU A 350 -7.41 -10.13 -28.19
CA GLU A 350 -8.30 -9.01 -28.48
C GLU A 350 -7.55 -7.70 -28.25
N ASP A 351 -7.74 -6.71 -29.13
CA ASP A 351 -7.09 -5.41 -29.08
C ASP A 351 -7.34 -4.75 -27.70
N LEU A 352 -6.35 -4.79 -26.83
CA LEU A 352 -6.41 -4.04 -25.59
C LEU A 352 -6.31 -2.55 -25.93
N PRO A 353 -7.19 -1.69 -25.38
CA PRO A 353 -7.16 -0.26 -25.68
C PRO A 353 -5.82 0.34 -25.27
N VAL A 354 -5.12 0.92 -26.23
CA VAL A 354 -3.86 1.65 -26.02
C VAL A 354 -4.15 3.14 -26.02
N LEU A 355 -3.48 3.88 -25.14
CA LEU A 355 -3.57 5.34 -25.13
C LEU A 355 -3.12 5.94 -26.46
N ASP A 356 -3.88 6.92 -26.98
CA ASP A 356 -3.62 7.54 -28.29
C ASP A 356 -2.32 8.37 -28.25
N GLU A 357 -1.50 8.23 -29.32
CA GLU A 357 -0.24 8.95 -29.47
C GLU A 357 -0.42 10.46 -29.63
N ASN A 358 -1.54 10.88 -30.21
CA ASN A 358 -1.79 12.26 -30.60
C ASN A 358 -2.45 13.12 -29.52
N THR A 359 -2.83 12.55 -28.38
CA THR A 359 -3.57 13.30 -27.32
C THR A 359 -2.84 14.58 -26.87
N PHE A 360 -1.50 14.60 -26.85
CA PHE A 360 -0.71 15.77 -26.47
C PHE A 360 -0.08 16.53 -27.67
N ASN A 361 -0.19 15.98 -28.89
CA ASN A 361 0.39 16.59 -30.09
C ASN A 361 -0.64 17.43 -30.87
N SER A 362 -1.95 17.34 -30.54
CA SER A 362 -3.06 17.98 -31.27
C SER A 362 -3.30 19.46 -30.89
N HIS A 363 -2.54 20.05 -29.98
CA HIS A 363 -2.60 21.49 -29.70
C HIS A 363 -1.43 22.23 -30.36
N THR A 364 -1.52 22.39 -31.68
CA THR A 364 -0.91 23.53 -32.35
C THR A 364 -1.69 24.78 -31.88
N PRO A 365 -1.06 25.78 -31.24
CA PRO A 365 -1.77 27.00 -30.91
C PRO A 365 -2.34 27.61 -32.20
N ALA A 366 -3.60 27.97 -32.19
CA ALA A 366 -4.21 28.69 -33.28
C ALA A 366 -3.39 29.95 -33.57
N PRO A 367 -3.07 30.28 -34.81
CA PRO A 367 -2.32 31.49 -35.12
C PRO A 367 -3.09 32.69 -34.57
N SER A 368 -2.41 33.48 -33.73
CA SER A 368 -2.94 34.74 -33.20
C SER A 368 -3.44 35.59 -34.37
N ALA A 369 -4.73 35.79 -34.47
CA ALA A 369 -5.31 36.79 -35.38
C ALA A 369 -4.75 38.15 -34.98
N ARG A 370 -4.10 38.80 -35.96
CA ARG A 370 -3.62 40.18 -35.87
C ARG A 370 -4.79 41.14 -35.90
#